data_5beeaec122a0f032c2c2cec900586238
#
_entry.id   5beeaec122a0f032c2c2cec900586238
#
_cell.length_a   1.000
_cell.length_b   1.000
_cell.length_c   1.000
_cell.angle_alpha   90.00
_cell.angle_beta   90.00
_cell.angle_gamma   90.00
#
_symmetry.space_group_name_H-M   'P 1'
#
loop_
_entity.id
_entity.type
_entity.pdbx_description
1 polymer ?
#
loop_
_entity_poly.entity_id
_entity_poly.type
_entity_poly.pdbx_seq_one_letter_code
_entity_poly.pdbx_strand_id
1 'polypeptide(L)'
;WSVYLYGPGGDRERAAQDILEQVRAAGIAVRSTPIVYDPELYVLKHTKAPAVLLENGFHTNREEAALLGQADYRQKLAVAEAKGILEYLGIPWVETEEETDYQAEARAAVDWLTENGIMQGNAEGDLMLAQPLTRRQFAVLEYRIAKLEGFV
;
A
#
# COMPACT_ATOMS: atom_id res chain seq x y z
N TRP A 1 6.26 -12.63 8.38
CA TRP A 1 4.96 -12.07 8.73
C TRP A 1 4.35 -12.78 9.94
N SER A 2 3.60 -12.03 10.80
CA SER A 2 2.80 -12.56 11.91
C SER A 2 1.68 -11.58 12.28
N VAL A 3 0.65 -12.09 12.99
CA VAL A 3 -0.47 -11.30 13.49
C VAL A 3 -0.60 -11.46 15.00
N TYR A 4 -0.79 -10.35 15.70
CA TYR A 4 -0.96 -10.30 17.14
C TYR A 4 -2.43 -10.03 17.49
N LEU A 5 -2.91 -10.77 18.50
CA LEU A 5 -4.27 -10.69 19.03
C LEU A 5 -4.22 -10.47 20.54
N TYR A 6 -5.23 -9.83 21.11
CA TYR A 6 -5.39 -9.71 22.56
C TYR A 6 -5.50 -11.09 23.24
N GLY A 7 -6.15 -12.04 22.58
CA GLY A 7 -6.36 -13.40 23.09
C GLY A 7 -7.13 -14.25 22.08
N PRO A 8 -7.29 -15.55 22.37
CA PRO A 8 -7.92 -16.49 21.44
C PRO A 8 -9.44 -16.27 21.30
N GLY A 9 -9.96 -16.75 20.19
CA GLY A 9 -11.39 -16.84 19.90
C GLY A 9 -12.04 -15.56 19.38
N GLY A 10 -13.27 -15.75 18.92
CA GLY A 10 -14.13 -14.67 18.41
C GLY A 10 -13.73 -14.11 17.06
N ASP A 11 -14.30 -12.95 16.74
CA ASP A 11 -14.16 -12.31 15.44
C ASP A 11 -12.72 -11.91 15.12
N ARG A 12 -11.92 -11.54 16.14
CA ARG A 12 -10.51 -11.18 15.94
C ARG A 12 -9.67 -12.35 15.43
N GLU A 13 -9.93 -13.55 15.93
CA GLU A 13 -9.20 -14.73 15.50
C GLU A 13 -9.63 -15.17 14.11
N ARG A 14 -10.93 -15.08 13.80
CA ARG A 14 -11.43 -15.33 12.46
C ARG A 14 -10.78 -14.37 11.45
N ALA A 15 -10.79 -13.06 11.73
CA ALA A 15 -10.13 -12.08 10.88
C ALA A 15 -8.62 -12.36 10.69
N ALA A 16 -7.93 -12.74 11.77
CA ALA A 16 -6.52 -13.12 11.70
C ALA A 16 -6.26 -14.36 10.84
N GLN A 17 -7.16 -15.36 10.89
CA GLN A 17 -7.07 -16.57 10.09
C GLN A 17 -7.30 -16.27 8.59
N ASP A 18 -8.33 -15.51 8.27
CA ASP A 18 -8.65 -15.12 6.89
C ASP A 18 -7.47 -14.30 6.27
N ILE A 19 -6.91 -13.35 7.01
CA ILE A 19 -5.73 -12.59 6.57
C ILE A 19 -4.51 -13.52 6.39
N LEU A 20 -4.24 -14.40 7.34
CA LEU A 20 -3.12 -15.34 7.27
C LEU A 20 -3.22 -16.27 6.06
N GLU A 21 -4.42 -16.71 5.70
CA GLU A 21 -4.66 -17.56 4.54
C GLU A 21 -4.29 -16.83 3.25
N GLN A 22 -4.72 -15.59 3.07
CA GLN A 22 -4.41 -14.78 1.90
C GLN A 22 -2.91 -14.41 1.82
N VAL A 23 -2.28 -14.12 2.95
CA VAL A 23 -0.83 -13.88 3.03
C VAL A 23 -0.04 -15.10 2.59
N ARG A 24 -0.46 -16.31 3.02
CA ARG A 24 0.14 -17.57 2.57
C ARG A 24 -0.10 -17.84 1.08
N ALA A 25 -1.33 -17.64 0.61
CA ALA A 25 -1.70 -17.80 -0.79
C ALA A 25 -0.87 -16.89 -1.71
N ALA A 26 -0.53 -15.69 -1.23
CA ALA A 26 0.38 -14.79 -1.92
C ALA A 26 1.86 -15.24 -1.86
N GLY A 27 2.21 -16.34 -1.20
CA GLY A 27 3.58 -16.83 -1.09
C GLY A 27 4.49 -15.94 -0.22
N ILE A 28 3.92 -15.21 0.72
CA ILE A 28 4.66 -14.41 1.70
C ILE A 28 5.11 -15.32 2.84
N ALA A 29 6.38 -15.20 3.24
CA ALA A 29 6.93 -15.99 4.34
C ALA A 29 6.28 -15.62 5.67
N VAL A 30 5.78 -16.63 6.39
CA VAL A 30 5.18 -16.47 7.70
C VAL A 30 6.01 -17.16 8.77
N ARG A 31 5.94 -16.68 10.01
CA ARG A 31 6.59 -17.33 11.16
C ARG A 31 6.02 -18.72 11.40
N SER A 32 6.78 -19.57 12.09
CA SER A 32 6.33 -20.90 12.51
C SER A 32 5.06 -20.84 13.39
N THR A 33 4.93 -19.79 14.19
CA THR A 33 3.73 -19.48 14.98
C THR A 33 3.24 -18.10 14.53
N PRO A 34 2.42 -18.03 13.46
CA PRO A 34 2.04 -16.77 12.86
C PRO A 34 0.98 -16.00 13.64
N ILE A 35 0.12 -16.68 14.39
CA ILE A 35 -0.85 -16.04 15.29
C ILE A 35 -0.26 -16.02 16.69
N VAL A 36 -0.12 -14.83 17.27
CA VAL A 36 0.47 -14.59 18.59
C VAL A 36 -0.56 -13.91 19.48
N TYR A 37 -0.69 -14.37 20.71
CA TYR A 37 -1.56 -13.74 21.70
C TYR A 37 -0.72 -12.89 22.64
N ASP A 38 -1.01 -11.57 22.66
CA ASP A 38 -0.34 -10.63 23.55
C ASP A 38 -1.36 -9.64 24.15
N PRO A 39 -1.78 -9.90 25.40
CA PRO A 39 -2.76 -9.06 26.09
C PRO A 39 -2.19 -7.71 26.57
N GLU A 40 -0.88 -7.49 26.46
CA GLU A 40 -0.25 -6.25 26.93
C GLU A 40 -0.19 -5.17 25.84
N LEU A 41 -0.44 -5.52 24.56
CA LEU A 41 -0.49 -4.54 23.49
C LEU A 41 -1.69 -3.62 23.66
N TYR A 42 -1.39 -2.34 23.94
CA TYR A 42 -2.37 -1.32 24.31
C TYR A 42 -3.54 -1.23 23.32
N VAL A 43 -3.25 -1.17 22.02
CA VAL A 43 -4.25 -1.05 20.95
C VAL A 43 -5.20 -2.23 20.93
N LEU A 44 -4.71 -3.45 21.14
CA LEU A 44 -5.52 -4.67 21.14
C LEU A 44 -6.39 -4.77 22.41
N LYS A 45 -5.85 -4.32 23.54
CA LYS A 45 -6.52 -4.34 24.84
C LYS A 45 -7.67 -3.34 24.95
N HIS A 46 -7.52 -2.15 24.35
CA HIS A 46 -8.45 -1.03 24.53
C HIS A 46 -9.38 -0.79 23.33
N THR A 47 -9.28 -1.61 22.29
CA THR A 47 -10.17 -1.53 21.15
C THR A 47 -11.42 -2.39 21.38
N LYS A 48 -12.61 -1.82 21.19
CA LYS A 48 -13.91 -2.53 21.34
C LYS A 48 -14.30 -3.35 20.13
N ALA A 49 -13.84 -2.95 18.93
CA ALA A 49 -14.03 -3.70 17.71
C ALA A 49 -13.05 -4.91 17.64
N PRO A 50 -13.28 -5.90 16.78
CA PRO A 50 -12.29 -6.90 16.45
C PRO A 50 -11.00 -6.22 16.01
N ALA A 51 -9.90 -6.46 16.72
CA ALA A 51 -8.62 -5.82 16.48
C ALA A 51 -7.52 -6.85 16.25
N VAL A 52 -6.72 -6.61 15.23
CA VAL A 52 -5.52 -7.36 14.89
C VAL A 52 -4.35 -6.39 14.70
N LEU A 53 -3.13 -6.81 15.02
CA LEU A 53 -1.91 -6.05 14.74
C LEU A 53 -1.04 -6.91 13.83
N LEU A 54 -0.74 -6.41 12.63
CA LEU A 54 0.02 -7.13 11.60
C LEU A 54 1.48 -6.69 11.67
N GLU A 55 2.38 -7.66 11.79
CA GLU A 55 3.83 -7.48 11.75
C GLU A 55 4.37 -8.01 10.41
N ASN A 56 4.66 -7.09 9.53
CA ASN A 56 4.97 -7.37 8.12
C ASN A 56 6.42 -7.80 7.88
N GLY A 57 7.24 -7.80 8.92
CA GLY A 57 8.64 -8.21 8.92
C GLY A 57 9.46 -7.37 9.90
N PHE A 58 10.67 -7.81 10.16
CA PHE A 58 11.58 -7.19 11.12
C PHE A 58 12.77 -6.56 10.42
N HIS A 59 12.97 -5.23 10.56
CA HIS A 59 14.13 -4.55 9.97
C HIS A 59 15.46 -4.93 10.63
N THR A 60 15.44 -5.63 11.75
CA THR A 60 16.64 -6.27 12.32
C THR A 60 17.06 -7.54 11.59
N ASN A 61 16.16 -8.13 10.77
CA ASN A 61 16.46 -9.20 9.83
C ASN A 61 16.80 -8.58 8.47
N ARG A 62 18.03 -8.78 7.99
CA ARG A 62 18.54 -8.17 6.75
C ARG A 62 17.72 -8.56 5.52
N GLU A 63 17.27 -9.80 5.42
CA GLU A 63 16.52 -10.31 4.28
C GLU A 63 15.10 -9.71 4.26
N GLU A 64 14.42 -9.70 5.41
CA GLU A 64 13.10 -9.10 5.54
C GLU A 64 13.14 -7.57 5.31
N ALA A 65 14.16 -6.90 5.84
CA ALA A 65 14.37 -5.47 5.60
C ALA A 65 14.58 -5.15 4.11
N ALA A 66 15.32 -6.00 3.39
CA ALA A 66 15.51 -5.85 1.94
C ALA A 66 14.21 -6.05 1.16
N LEU A 67 13.37 -7.01 1.56
CA LEU A 67 12.04 -7.21 0.96
C LEU A 67 11.11 -6.02 1.24
N LEU A 68 11.05 -5.55 2.48
CA LEU A 68 10.24 -4.38 2.87
C LEU A 68 10.68 -3.09 2.15
N GLY A 69 11.94 -3.01 1.72
CA GLY A 69 12.46 -1.93 0.88
C GLY A 69 11.88 -1.90 -0.54
N GLN A 70 11.39 -3.03 -1.06
CA GLN A 70 10.87 -3.16 -2.42
C GLN A 70 9.41 -2.74 -2.51
N ALA A 71 9.07 -1.85 -3.46
CA ALA A 71 7.70 -1.37 -3.65
C ALA A 71 6.72 -2.50 -4.01
N ASP A 72 7.13 -3.38 -4.92
CA ASP A 72 6.30 -4.51 -5.38
C ASP A 72 6.00 -5.50 -4.25
N TYR A 73 6.97 -5.73 -3.35
CA TYR A 73 6.74 -6.59 -2.19
C TYR A 73 5.74 -5.97 -1.22
N ARG A 74 5.85 -4.66 -0.94
CA ARG A 74 4.89 -3.95 -0.09
C ARG A 74 3.49 -3.94 -0.70
N GLN A 75 3.38 -3.73 -2.02
CA GLN A 75 2.11 -3.80 -2.74
C GLN A 75 1.49 -5.19 -2.65
N LYS A 76 2.26 -6.23 -2.92
CA LYS A 76 1.84 -7.63 -2.79
C LYS A 76 1.32 -7.95 -1.39
N LEU A 77 2.02 -7.48 -0.37
CA LEU A 77 1.66 -7.64 1.04
C LEU A 77 0.34 -6.94 1.36
N ALA A 78 0.22 -5.68 0.99
CA ALA A 78 -0.99 -4.88 1.21
C ALA A 78 -2.22 -5.49 0.53
N VAL A 79 -2.08 -5.98 -0.70
CA VAL A 79 -3.16 -6.67 -1.43
C VAL A 79 -3.58 -7.96 -0.73
N ALA A 80 -2.61 -8.76 -0.26
CA ALA A 80 -2.91 -10.00 0.45
C ALA A 80 -3.67 -9.72 1.76
N GLU A 81 -3.23 -8.75 2.53
CA GLU A 81 -3.89 -8.35 3.78
C GLU A 81 -5.30 -7.80 3.53
N ALA A 82 -5.47 -6.96 2.50
CA ALA A 82 -6.76 -6.42 2.12
C ALA A 82 -7.75 -7.53 1.69
N LYS A 83 -7.28 -8.52 0.92
CA LYS A 83 -8.09 -9.69 0.54
C LYS A 83 -8.59 -10.45 1.76
N GLY A 84 -7.73 -10.69 2.75
CA GLY A 84 -8.12 -11.37 3.98
C GLY A 84 -9.09 -10.56 4.84
N ILE A 85 -8.94 -9.24 4.90
CA ILE A 85 -9.90 -8.36 5.58
C ILE A 85 -11.27 -8.42 4.90
N LEU A 86 -11.31 -8.37 3.58
CA LEU A 86 -12.57 -8.44 2.82
C LEU A 86 -13.23 -9.81 2.98
N GLU A 87 -12.45 -10.90 2.99
CA GLU A 87 -12.94 -12.24 3.24
C GLU A 87 -13.61 -12.34 4.62
N TYR A 88 -12.97 -11.83 5.67
CA TYR A 88 -13.55 -11.73 7.00
C TYR A 88 -14.88 -10.95 7.01
N LEU A 89 -14.98 -9.88 6.23
CA LEU A 89 -16.18 -9.06 6.12
C LEU A 89 -17.26 -9.65 5.21
N GLY A 90 -16.96 -10.75 4.50
CA GLY A 90 -17.86 -11.35 3.50
C GLY A 90 -18.03 -10.49 2.24
N ILE A 91 -17.05 -9.64 1.95
CA ILE A 91 -17.04 -8.76 0.77
C ILE A 91 -16.14 -9.39 -0.29
N PRO A 92 -16.64 -9.65 -1.51
CA PRO A 92 -15.82 -10.22 -2.57
C PRO A 92 -14.71 -9.25 -2.97
N TRP A 93 -13.49 -9.78 -3.20
CA TRP A 93 -12.44 -9.02 -3.85
C TRP A 93 -12.82 -8.77 -5.31
N VAL A 94 -12.81 -7.52 -5.71
CA VAL A 94 -12.98 -7.13 -7.12
C VAL A 94 -11.62 -6.64 -7.61
N GLU A 95 -11.03 -7.34 -8.57
CA GLU A 95 -9.90 -6.78 -9.32
C GLU A 95 -10.48 -5.66 -10.18
N THR A 96 -10.18 -4.43 -9.82
CA THR A 96 -10.58 -3.29 -10.62
C THR A 96 -9.69 -3.26 -11.86
N GLU A 97 -10.28 -3.38 -13.05
CA GLU A 97 -9.60 -3.03 -14.32
C GLU A 97 -9.18 -1.55 -14.33
N GLU A 98 -9.66 -0.78 -13.37
CA GLU A 98 -9.30 0.64 -13.17
C GLU A 98 -7.81 0.89 -12.93
N GLU A 99 -7.05 -0.08 -12.36
CA GLU A 99 -5.59 0.09 -12.21
C GLU A 99 -4.89 0.13 -13.56
N THR A 100 -5.36 -0.65 -14.54
CA THR A 100 -4.81 -0.63 -15.90
C THR A 100 -5.22 0.63 -16.67
N ASP A 101 -6.46 1.07 -16.54
CA ASP A 101 -6.95 2.32 -17.14
C ASP A 101 -6.27 3.54 -16.50
N TYR A 102 -6.14 3.58 -15.17
CA TYR A 102 -5.45 4.66 -14.48
C TYR A 102 -3.95 4.72 -14.83
N GLN A 103 -3.27 3.59 -14.94
CA GLN A 103 -1.86 3.57 -15.33
C GLN A 103 -1.67 4.01 -16.79
N ALA A 104 -2.56 3.60 -17.68
CA ALA A 104 -2.55 4.03 -19.08
C ALA A 104 -2.86 5.52 -19.20
N GLU A 105 -3.88 6.01 -18.47
CA GLU A 105 -4.25 7.42 -18.42
C GLU A 105 -3.14 8.27 -17.79
N ALA A 106 -2.56 7.81 -16.67
CA ALA A 106 -1.44 8.50 -16.02
C ALA A 106 -0.21 8.60 -16.94
N ARG A 107 0.09 7.55 -17.70
CA ARG A 107 1.18 7.55 -18.69
C ARG A 107 0.89 8.55 -19.80
N ALA A 108 -0.30 8.50 -20.39
CA ALA A 108 -0.72 9.42 -21.43
C ALA A 108 -0.70 10.88 -20.94
N ALA A 109 -1.12 11.13 -19.70
CA ALA A 109 -1.06 12.45 -19.07
C ALA A 109 0.39 12.92 -18.88
N VAL A 110 1.30 12.07 -18.42
CA VAL A 110 2.73 12.40 -18.27
C VAL A 110 3.36 12.71 -19.63
N ASP A 111 3.08 11.90 -20.64
CA ASP A 111 3.59 12.09 -21.99
C ASP A 111 3.10 13.43 -22.54
N TRP A 112 1.81 13.71 -22.46
CA TRP A 112 1.21 14.97 -22.89
C TRP A 112 1.79 16.19 -22.16
N LEU A 113 1.90 16.13 -20.82
CA LEU A 113 2.47 17.21 -20.01
C LEU A 113 3.94 17.48 -20.36
N THR A 114 4.68 16.43 -20.71
CA THR A 114 6.09 16.52 -21.08
C THR A 114 6.26 17.11 -22.49
N GLU A 115 5.48 16.62 -23.46
CA GLU A 115 5.47 17.11 -24.85
C GLU A 115 5.09 18.60 -24.95
N ASN A 116 4.17 19.04 -24.07
CA ASN A 116 3.76 20.44 -24.00
C ASN A 116 4.66 21.32 -23.10
N GLY A 117 5.77 20.76 -22.57
CA GLY A 117 6.73 21.49 -21.75
C GLY A 117 6.20 21.92 -20.37
N ILE A 118 5.05 21.37 -19.95
CA ILE A 118 4.44 21.65 -18.65
C ILE A 118 5.22 20.93 -17.55
N MET A 119 5.46 19.63 -17.74
CA MET A 119 6.29 18.82 -16.85
C MET A 119 7.72 18.74 -17.43
N GLN A 120 8.69 18.99 -16.57
CA GLN A 120 10.12 18.93 -16.94
C GLN A 120 10.86 18.17 -15.85
N GLY A 121 11.77 17.29 -16.27
CA GLY A 121 12.64 16.56 -15.37
C GLY A 121 13.70 17.44 -14.66
N ASN A 122 14.47 16.81 -13.79
CA ASN A 122 15.68 17.42 -13.22
C ASN A 122 16.77 17.62 -14.30
N ALA A 123 17.98 17.99 -13.90
CA ALA A 123 19.09 18.22 -14.83
C ALA A 123 19.49 16.96 -15.64
N GLU A 124 19.19 15.80 -15.15
CA GLU A 124 19.42 14.48 -15.76
C GLU A 124 18.22 14.01 -16.61
N GLY A 125 17.13 14.78 -16.66
CA GLY A 125 15.90 14.46 -17.41
C GLY A 125 14.94 13.51 -16.67
N ASP A 126 15.20 13.17 -15.41
CA ASP A 126 14.30 12.33 -14.59
C ASP A 126 13.10 13.17 -14.12
N LEU A 127 11.89 12.72 -14.45
CA LEU A 127 10.63 13.33 -14.05
C LEU A 127 10.27 13.13 -12.57
N MET A 128 10.99 12.26 -11.87
CA MET A 128 10.84 11.98 -10.43
C MET A 128 9.39 11.62 -10.03
N LEU A 129 8.69 10.87 -10.87
CA LEU A 129 7.24 10.57 -10.73
C LEU A 129 6.87 9.84 -9.43
N ALA A 130 7.83 9.15 -8.81
CA ALA A 130 7.62 8.45 -7.54
C ALA A 130 7.78 9.36 -6.30
N GLN A 131 8.13 10.64 -6.48
CA GLN A 131 8.35 11.55 -5.37
C GLN A 131 7.14 12.45 -5.12
N PRO A 132 6.88 12.84 -3.85
CA PRO A 132 5.83 13.80 -3.54
C PRO A 132 6.07 15.15 -4.21
N LEU A 133 5.02 15.71 -4.80
CA LEU A 133 5.06 17.03 -5.41
C LEU A 133 5.08 18.13 -4.32
N THR A 134 6.02 19.05 -4.39
CA THR A 134 6.05 20.22 -3.51
C THR A 134 4.99 21.25 -3.94
N ARG A 135 4.51 22.08 -2.99
CA ARG A 135 3.58 23.19 -3.33
C ARG A 135 4.13 24.13 -4.39
N ARG A 136 5.45 24.35 -4.42
CA ARG A 136 6.11 25.17 -5.43
C ARG A 136 6.04 24.51 -6.81
N GLN A 137 6.32 23.22 -6.91
CA GLN A 137 6.23 22.49 -8.18
C GLN A 137 4.80 22.46 -8.70
N PHE A 138 3.83 22.22 -7.80
CA PHE A 138 2.41 22.29 -8.16
C PHE A 138 2.03 23.67 -8.73
N ALA A 139 2.40 24.77 -8.06
CA ALA A 139 2.10 26.12 -8.54
C ALA A 139 2.74 26.42 -9.91
N VAL A 140 3.94 25.87 -10.19
CA VAL A 140 4.58 26.02 -11.51
C VAL A 140 3.82 25.26 -12.59
N LEU A 141 3.32 24.04 -12.27
CA LEU A 141 2.49 23.25 -13.21
C LEU A 141 1.19 23.99 -13.54
N GLU A 142 0.46 24.46 -12.54
CA GLU A 142 -0.77 25.24 -12.69
C GLU A 142 -0.55 26.50 -13.56
N TYR A 143 0.52 27.24 -13.29
CA TYR A 143 0.86 28.43 -14.09
C TYR A 143 1.13 28.09 -15.56
N ARG A 144 1.85 27.00 -15.83
CA ARG A 144 2.16 26.57 -17.22
C ARG A 144 0.91 26.12 -17.95
N ILE A 145 0.00 25.41 -17.27
CA ILE A 145 -1.31 25.01 -17.83
C ILE A 145 -2.12 26.26 -18.17
N ALA A 146 -2.28 27.20 -17.24
CA ALA A 146 -3.01 28.44 -17.45
C ALA A 146 -2.47 29.26 -18.63
N LYS A 147 -1.15 29.27 -18.82
CA LYS A 147 -0.49 29.90 -19.93
C LYS A 147 -0.78 29.20 -21.27
N LEU A 148 -0.81 27.88 -21.29
CA LEU A 148 -1.14 27.08 -22.46
C LEU A 148 -2.59 27.31 -22.90
N GLU A 149 -3.50 27.45 -21.95
CA GLU A 149 -4.93 27.72 -22.19
C GLU A 149 -5.26 29.20 -22.46
N GLY A 150 -4.27 30.07 -22.33
CA GLY A 150 -4.43 31.51 -22.62
C GLY A 150 -5.13 32.30 -21.52
N PHE A 151 -5.11 31.79 -20.28
CA PHE A 151 -5.68 32.50 -19.12
C PHE A 151 -4.71 33.54 -18.51
N VAL A 152 -3.43 33.45 -18.82
CA VAL A 152 -2.37 34.33 -18.32
C VAL A 152 -1.29 34.59 -19.42
#